data_040f5879edbcc8cde1b659037d3cb83d
#
_entry.id   040f5879edbcc8cde1b659037d3cb83d
#
_cell.length_a   1.000
_cell.length_b   1.000
_cell.length_c   1.000
_cell.angle_alpha   90.00
_cell.angle_beta   90.00
_cell.angle_gamma   90.00
#
_symmetry.space_group_name_H-M   'P 1'
#
loop_
_entity.id
_entity.type
_entity.pdbx_description
1 polymer ?
#
loop_
_entity_poly.entity_id
_entity_poly.type
_entity_poly.pdbx_seq_one_letter_code
_entity_poly.pdbx_strand_id
1 'polypeptide(L)'
;WMQETTAPVYTVATANSANLRPELLSRFDDVMFVDLPDSKSREEILKVHLAKRNVKNFKDLKDIIAATWGFSGREIEKVVKFAVERAFFEEKPVSVKHLLTAAEGIVPTSETKKDEIEALRKWANGKAIPAGRPLEAKPAGVQASSSKLEL
;
A
#
# COMPACT_ATOMS: atom_id res chain seq x y z
N TRP A 1 19.07 26.91 -6.06
CA TRP A 1 17.83 27.53 -5.60
C TRP A 1 17.40 27.02 -4.21
N MET A 2 17.27 25.73 -3.95
CA MET A 2 16.85 25.19 -2.64
C MET A 2 17.76 25.58 -1.47
N GLN A 3 19.06 25.80 -1.71
CA GLN A 3 20.02 26.18 -0.67
C GLN A 3 20.19 27.73 -0.52
N GLU A 4 19.71 28.52 -1.47
CA GLU A 4 19.90 29.96 -1.51
C GLU A 4 18.63 30.75 -1.22
N THR A 5 17.50 30.05 -1.17
CA THR A 5 16.19 30.69 -0.92
C THR A 5 16.03 31.02 0.55
N THR A 6 15.85 32.29 0.85
CA THR A 6 15.54 32.81 2.19
C THR A 6 14.02 32.91 2.46
N ALA A 7 13.20 32.63 1.45
CA ALA A 7 11.75 32.63 1.60
C ALA A 7 11.28 31.45 2.45
N PRO A 8 10.23 31.59 3.28
CA PRO A 8 9.69 30.53 4.10
C PRO A 8 8.90 29.52 3.24
N VAL A 9 9.62 28.70 2.47
CA VAL A 9 9.05 27.68 1.57
C VAL A 9 9.38 26.30 2.11
N TYR A 10 8.38 25.45 2.25
CA TYR A 10 8.55 24.04 2.58
C TYR A 10 8.51 23.20 1.30
N THR A 11 9.59 22.48 1.01
CA THR A 11 9.69 21.66 -0.19
C THR A 11 9.59 20.19 0.15
N VAL A 12 8.62 19.48 -0.43
CA VAL A 12 8.47 18.03 -0.30
C VAL A 12 8.71 17.38 -1.65
N ALA A 13 9.58 16.37 -1.68
CA ALA A 13 9.81 15.55 -2.86
C ALA A 13 9.53 14.09 -2.54
N THR A 14 9.02 13.34 -3.52
CA THR A 14 8.79 11.89 -3.41
C THR A 14 9.57 11.15 -4.48
N ALA A 15 10.10 9.99 -4.13
CA ALA A 15 10.80 9.10 -5.05
C ALA A 15 10.44 7.64 -4.74
N ASN A 16 10.47 6.81 -5.77
CA ASN A 16 10.20 5.37 -5.68
C ASN A 16 11.43 4.51 -6.00
N SER A 17 12.62 5.10 -5.93
CA SER A 17 13.89 4.45 -6.24
C SER A 17 14.94 4.77 -5.18
N ALA A 18 15.80 3.79 -4.89
CA ALA A 18 16.98 3.96 -4.04
C ALA A 18 18.15 4.66 -4.75
N ASN A 19 18.08 4.81 -6.09
CA ASN A 19 19.13 5.41 -6.90
C ASN A 19 19.07 6.95 -6.90
N LEU A 20 18.96 7.53 -5.70
CA LEU A 20 19.01 8.97 -5.55
C LEU A 20 20.45 9.45 -5.42
N ARG A 21 20.80 10.50 -6.15
CA ARG A 21 22.15 11.09 -6.05
C ARG A 21 22.38 11.66 -4.65
N PRO A 22 23.54 11.42 -4.03
CA PRO A 22 23.87 11.96 -2.71
C PRO A 22 23.71 13.49 -2.65
N GLU A 23 24.04 14.19 -3.73
CA GLU A 23 23.94 15.64 -3.83
C GLU A 23 22.49 16.15 -3.80
N LEU A 24 21.53 15.30 -4.22
CA LEU A 24 20.11 15.61 -4.10
C LEU A 24 19.65 15.43 -2.64
N LEU A 25 20.04 14.31 -2.03
CA LEU A 25 19.66 13.99 -0.66
C LEU A 25 20.19 15.03 0.34
N SER A 26 21.41 15.53 0.14
CA SER A 26 22.01 16.56 1.02
C SER A 26 21.29 17.91 1.01
N ARG A 27 20.30 18.09 0.13
CA ARG A 27 19.47 19.31 0.07
C ARG A 27 18.18 19.24 0.85
N PHE A 28 17.89 18.08 1.43
CA PHE A 28 16.73 17.87 2.28
C PHE A 28 17.17 17.69 3.72
N ASP A 29 16.47 18.35 4.63
CA ASP A 29 16.74 18.27 6.07
C ASP A 29 16.38 16.87 6.60
N ASP A 30 15.27 16.32 6.11
CA ASP A 30 14.78 15.00 6.50
C ASP A 30 14.53 14.11 5.28
N VAL A 31 14.90 12.84 5.42
CA VAL A 31 14.56 11.78 4.46
C VAL A 31 13.69 10.76 5.17
N MET A 32 12.48 10.57 4.67
CA MET A 32 11.51 9.61 5.24
C MET A 32 11.33 8.41 4.33
N PHE A 33 11.31 7.22 4.93
CA PHE A 33 10.99 5.97 4.23
C PHE A 33 9.57 5.53 4.54
N VAL A 34 8.76 5.39 3.48
CA VAL A 34 7.39 4.88 3.56
C VAL A 34 7.39 3.44 3.05
N ASP A 35 7.24 2.48 3.97
CA ASP A 35 7.13 1.06 3.65
C ASP A 35 5.69 0.68 3.24
N LEU A 36 5.47 -0.58 2.87
CA LEU A 36 4.12 -1.12 2.68
C LEU A 36 3.32 -1.00 3.99
N PRO A 37 2.00 -0.78 3.88
CA PRO A 37 1.16 -0.54 5.05
C PRO A 37 1.05 -1.78 5.94
N ASP A 38 1.17 -1.56 7.26
CA ASP A 38 0.87 -2.56 8.29
C ASP A 38 -0.64 -2.85 8.36
N SER A 39 -1.04 -3.85 9.15
CA SER A 39 -2.45 -4.27 9.27
C SER A 39 -3.39 -3.12 9.65
N LYS A 40 -2.96 -2.26 10.56
CA LYS A 40 -3.74 -1.11 11.01
C LYS A 40 -3.89 -0.06 9.91
N SER A 41 -2.81 0.24 9.22
CA SER A 41 -2.82 1.16 8.07
C SER A 41 -3.68 0.62 6.93
N ARG A 42 -3.63 -0.70 6.65
CA ARG A 42 -4.51 -1.33 5.65
C ARG A 42 -5.98 -1.21 6.01
N GLU A 43 -6.32 -1.38 7.28
CA GLU A 43 -7.68 -1.17 7.76
C GLU A 43 -8.15 0.27 7.53
N GLU A 44 -7.32 1.25 7.85
CA GLU A 44 -7.63 2.66 7.65
C GLU A 44 -7.78 3.00 6.16
N ILE A 45 -6.89 2.50 5.30
CA ILE A 45 -6.97 2.67 3.85
C ILE A 45 -8.27 2.07 3.29
N LEU A 46 -8.63 0.85 3.70
CA LEU A 46 -9.90 0.22 3.33
C LEU A 46 -11.10 1.08 3.72
N LYS A 47 -11.14 1.56 4.98
CA LYS A 47 -12.23 2.42 5.46
C LYS A 47 -12.35 3.70 4.66
N VAL A 48 -11.23 4.36 4.35
CA VAL A 48 -11.21 5.59 3.55
C VAL A 48 -11.78 5.34 2.15
N HIS A 49 -11.35 4.26 1.48
CA HIS A 49 -11.81 3.97 0.12
C HIS A 49 -13.25 3.46 0.06
N LEU A 50 -13.72 2.73 1.07
CA LEU A 50 -15.13 2.35 1.21
C LEU A 50 -16.01 3.59 1.45
N ALA A 51 -15.59 4.48 2.35
CA ALA A 51 -16.33 5.71 2.63
C ALA A 51 -16.44 6.63 1.40
N LYS A 52 -15.35 6.79 0.62
CA LYS A 52 -15.35 7.55 -0.64
C LYS A 52 -16.38 7.02 -1.66
N ARG A 53 -16.77 5.76 -1.57
CA ARG A 53 -17.76 5.11 -2.45
C ARG A 53 -19.14 4.95 -1.80
N ASN A 54 -19.36 5.68 -0.70
CA ASN A 54 -20.62 5.63 0.09
C ASN A 54 -20.96 4.22 0.62
N VAL A 55 -19.98 3.34 0.71
CA VAL A 55 -20.16 2.01 1.30
C VAL A 55 -19.98 2.14 2.80
N LYS A 56 -21.06 2.00 3.56
CA LYS A 56 -21.10 2.12 5.02
C LYS A 56 -21.39 0.75 5.65
N ASN A 57 -21.02 0.59 6.93
CA ASN A 57 -21.39 -0.55 7.78
C ASN A 57 -20.62 -1.87 7.57
N PHE A 58 -19.32 -1.82 7.29
CA PHE A 58 -18.48 -2.99 7.51
C PHE A 58 -18.16 -3.11 9.01
N LYS A 59 -18.72 -4.15 9.67
CA LYS A 59 -18.49 -4.40 11.10
C LYS A 59 -17.22 -5.21 11.35
N ASP A 60 -16.81 -6.06 10.42
CA ASP A 60 -15.61 -6.88 10.53
C ASP A 60 -14.82 -6.87 9.23
N LEU A 61 -13.57 -6.40 9.31
CA LEU A 61 -12.63 -6.32 8.20
C LEU A 61 -11.43 -7.26 8.38
N LYS A 62 -11.42 -8.13 9.41
CA LYS A 62 -10.26 -8.95 9.76
C LYS A 62 -9.80 -9.82 8.60
N ASP A 63 -10.73 -10.51 7.94
CA ASP A 63 -10.41 -11.43 6.85
C ASP A 63 -9.81 -10.69 5.66
N ILE A 64 -10.36 -9.53 5.29
CA ILE A 64 -9.82 -8.74 4.18
C ILE A 64 -8.50 -8.07 4.54
N ILE A 65 -8.28 -7.67 5.80
CA ILE A 65 -7.00 -7.16 6.27
C ILE A 65 -5.93 -8.26 6.17
N ALA A 66 -6.26 -9.49 6.52
CA ALA A 66 -5.36 -10.64 6.37
C ALA A 66 -5.09 -10.94 4.88
N ALA A 67 -6.14 -11.00 4.06
CA ALA A 67 -6.03 -11.30 2.63
C ALA A 67 -5.25 -10.22 1.83
N THR A 68 -5.20 -8.99 2.31
CA THR A 68 -4.45 -7.89 1.69
C THR A 68 -3.04 -7.71 2.27
N TRP A 69 -2.49 -8.72 2.94
CA TRP A 69 -1.12 -8.66 3.40
C TRP A 69 -0.15 -8.41 2.23
N GLY A 70 0.78 -7.47 2.42
CA GLY A 70 1.75 -7.11 1.39
C GLY A 70 1.21 -6.24 0.26
N PHE A 71 -0.05 -5.80 0.32
CA PHE A 71 -0.63 -4.88 -0.64
C PHE A 71 -0.19 -3.44 -0.36
N SER A 72 0.05 -2.70 -1.42
CA SER A 72 0.19 -1.25 -1.38
C SER A 72 -1.17 -0.57 -1.22
N GLY A 73 -1.19 0.70 -0.82
CA GLY A 73 -2.43 1.48 -0.72
C GLY A 73 -3.22 1.54 -2.03
N ARG A 74 -2.50 1.59 -3.17
CA ARG A 74 -3.11 1.58 -4.51
C ARG A 74 -3.80 0.25 -4.84
N GLU A 75 -3.24 -0.87 -4.40
CA GLU A 75 -3.85 -2.18 -4.60
C GLU A 75 -5.10 -2.35 -3.73
N ILE A 76 -5.05 -1.86 -2.49
CA ILE A 76 -6.22 -1.84 -1.61
C ILE A 76 -7.35 -0.99 -2.23
N GLU A 77 -7.01 0.15 -2.84
CA GLU A 77 -7.99 0.95 -3.59
C GLU A 77 -8.62 0.15 -4.75
N LYS A 78 -7.81 -0.59 -5.52
CA LYS A 78 -8.30 -1.46 -6.60
C LYS A 78 -9.23 -2.54 -6.09
N VAL A 79 -8.90 -3.19 -4.95
CA VAL A 79 -9.77 -4.18 -4.30
C VAL A 79 -11.15 -3.58 -4.04
N VAL A 80 -11.20 -2.41 -3.43
CA VAL A 80 -12.49 -1.74 -3.13
C VAL A 80 -13.24 -1.39 -4.40
N LYS A 81 -12.52 -0.88 -5.43
CA LYS A 81 -13.13 -0.55 -6.72
C LYS A 81 -13.77 -1.77 -7.37
N PHE A 82 -13.02 -2.87 -7.51
CA PHE A 82 -13.53 -4.09 -8.14
C PHE A 82 -14.68 -4.75 -7.34
N ALA A 83 -14.61 -4.69 -6.00
CA ALA A 83 -15.69 -5.17 -5.15
C ALA A 83 -16.99 -4.39 -5.34
N VAL A 84 -16.91 -3.06 -5.47
CA VAL A 84 -18.08 -2.21 -5.74
C VAL A 84 -18.64 -2.46 -7.14
N GLU A 85 -17.78 -2.54 -8.16
CA GLU A 85 -18.19 -2.85 -9.54
C GLU A 85 -18.91 -4.20 -9.61
N ARG A 86 -18.34 -5.23 -8.97
CA ARG A 86 -18.94 -6.58 -8.95
C ARG A 86 -20.29 -6.59 -8.23
N ALA A 87 -20.38 -5.95 -7.07
CA ALA A 87 -21.62 -5.85 -6.33
C ALA A 87 -22.71 -5.13 -7.14
N PHE A 88 -22.34 -4.11 -7.90
CA PHE A 88 -23.23 -3.40 -8.82
C PHE A 88 -23.78 -4.32 -9.93
N PHE A 89 -22.91 -5.11 -10.58
CA PHE A 89 -23.34 -6.08 -11.59
C PHE A 89 -24.20 -7.21 -11.03
N GLU A 90 -24.02 -7.57 -9.76
CA GLU A 90 -24.84 -8.57 -9.08
C GLU A 90 -26.14 -7.96 -8.50
N GLU A 91 -26.35 -6.65 -8.64
CA GLU A 91 -27.48 -5.90 -8.03
C GLU A 91 -27.60 -6.12 -6.51
N LYS A 92 -26.46 -6.22 -5.84
CA LYS A 92 -26.35 -6.50 -4.39
C LYS A 92 -25.55 -5.42 -3.67
N PRO A 93 -25.78 -5.25 -2.36
CA PRO A 93 -24.91 -4.42 -1.55
C PRO A 93 -23.49 -5.02 -1.47
N VAL A 94 -22.49 -4.15 -1.40
CA VAL A 94 -21.10 -4.57 -1.24
C VAL A 94 -20.94 -5.38 0.05
N SER A 95 -20.28 -6.52 -0.04
CA SER A 95 -20.03 -7.46 1.07
C SER A 95 -18.54 -7.78 1.21
N VAL A 96 -18.16 -8.34 2.35
CA VAL A 96 -16.78 -8.84 2.58
C VAL A 96 -16.39 -9.87 1.53
N LYS A 97 -17.33 -10.71 1.07
CA LYS A 97 -17.09 -11.69 0.00
C LYS A 97 -16.65 -11.01 -1.31
N HIS A 98 -17.27 -9.89 -1.69
CA HIS A 98 -16.85 -9.15 -2.88
C HIS A 98 -15.43 -8.60 -2.74
N LEU A 99 -15.05 -8.11 -1.55
CA LEU A 99 -13.70 -7.63 -1.27
C LEU A 99 -12.67 -8.77 -1.33
N LEU A 100 -12.97 -9.92 -0.72
CA LEU A 100 -12.08 -11.09 -0.73
C LEU A 100 -11.86 -11.60 -2.16
N THR A 101 -12.92 -11.78 -2.94
CA THR A 101 -12.80 -12.20 -4.34
C THR A 101 -12.02 -11.20 -5.18
N ALA A 102 -12.19 -9.89 -4.92
CA ALA A 102 -11.40 -8.86 -5.60
C ALA A 102 -9.92 -8.91 -5.21
N ALA A 103 -9.61 -9.21 -3.94
CA ALA A 103 -8.23 -9.35 -3.46
C ALA A 103 -7.53 -10.58 -4.06
N GLU A 104 -8.23 -11.71 -4.20
CA GLU A 104 -7.70 -12.93 -4.83
C GLU A 104 -7.24 -12.70 -6.28
N GLY A 105 -7.86 -11.76 -6.98
CA GLY A 105 -7.50 -11.41 -8.36
C GLY A 105 -6.30 -10.47 -8.50
N ILE A 106 -5.66 -10.05 -7.42
CA ILE A 106 -4.55 -9.09 -7.45
C ILE A 106 -3.30 -9.73 -6.86
N VAL A 107 -2.21 -9.76 -7.64
CA VAL A 107 -0.90 -10.18 -7.15
C VAL A 107 -0.28 -9.02 -6.38
N PRO A 108 0.14 -9.22 -5.11
CA PRO A 108 0.65 -8.14 -4.27
C PRO A 108 1.96 -7.54 -4.80
N THR A 109 2.14 -6.22 -4.61
CA THR A 109 3.40 -5.53 -4.91
C THR A 109 4.57 -6.12 -4.13
N SER A 110 4.33 -6.63 -2.91
CA SER A 110 5.34 -7.32 -2.10
C SER A 110 5.90 -8.59 -2.76
N GLU A 111 5.18 -9.18 -3.71
CA GLU A 111 5.63 -10.35 -4.49
C GLU A 111 6.20 -9.91 -5.85
N THR A 112 5.50 -9.06 -6.58
CA THR A 112 5.92 -8.63 -7.93
C THR A 112 7.16 -7.75 -7.94
N LYS A 113 7.42 -7.02 -6.84
CA LYS A 113 8.56 -6.10 -6.67
C LYS A 113 9.39 -6.40 -5.42
N LYS A 114 9.48 -7.66 -5.06
CA LYS A 114 10.16 -8.09 -3.84
C LYS A 114 11.58 -7.55 -3.73
N ASP A 115 12.37 -7.74 -4.77
CA ASP A 115 13.79 -7.34 -4.78
C ASP A 115 13.95 -5.81 -4.71
N GLU A 116 13.08 -5.05 -5.41
CA GLU A 116 13.08 -3.59 -5.35
C GLU A 116 12.76 -3.09 -3.94
N ILE A 117 11.76 -3.68 -3.29
CA ILE A 117 11.35 -3.32 -1.92
C ILE A 117 12.45 -3.67 -0.91
N GLU A 118 13.07 -4.84 -1.04
CA GLU A 118 14.18 -5.23 -0.18
C GLU A 118 15.40 -4.33 -0.36
N ALA A 119 15.72 -3.93 -1.59
CA ALA A 119 16.77 -2.98 -1.87
C ALA A 119 16.48 -1.60 -1.25
N LEU A 120 15.23 -1.12 -1.35
CA LEU A 120 14.80 0.12 -0.72
C LEU A 120 14.89 0.06 0.82
N ARG A 121 14.46 -1.03 1.43
CA ARG A 121 14.58 -1.24 2.88
C ARG A 121 16.02 -1.25 3.36
N LYS A 122 16.91 -1.95 2.62
CA LYS A 122 18.35 -1.96 2.90
C LYS A 122 18.96 -0.56 2.78
N TRP A 123 18.59 0.17 1.73
CA TRP A 123 19.07 1.54 1.55
C TRP A 123 18.58 2.48 2.66
N ALA A 124 17.30 2.37 3.05
CA ALA A 124 16.69 3.21 4.07
C ALA A 124 17.26 2.97 5.47
N ASN A 125 17.75 1.76 5.73
CA ASN A 125 18.31 1.41 7.03
C ASN A 125 19.53 2.28 7.36
N GLY A 126 19.44 3.05 8.45
CA GLY A 126 20.46 4.00 8.87
C GLY A 126 20.58 5.29 8.03
N LYS A 127 19.71 5.50 7.02
CA LYS A 127 19.71 6.68 6.16
C LYS A 127 18.38 7.45 6.13
N ALA A 128 17.30 6.82 6.52
CA ALA A 128 15.99 7.42 6.46
C ALA A 128 15.20 7.16 7.75
N ILE A 129 14.32 8.08 8.10
CA ILE A 129 13.41 7.98 9.23
C ILE A 129 12.19 7.17 8.78
N PRO A 130 11.78 6.09 9.47
CA PRO A 130 10.56 5.38 9.13
C PRO A 130 9.34 6.30 9.28
N ALA A 131 8.56 6.45 8.22
CA ALA A 131 7.34 7.27 8.24
C ALA A 131 6.14 6.54 8.89
N GLY A 132 6.26 5.24 9.15
CA GLY A 132 5.20 4.42 9.73
C GLY A 132 5.77 3.20 10.45
N ARG A 133 4.87 2.29 10.81
CA ARG A 133 5.26 1.00 11.41
C ARG A 133 5.77 0.06 10.33
N PRO A 134 6.74 -0.83 10.65
CA PRO A 134 7.18 -1.85 9.72
C PRO A 134 6.03 -2.83 9.41
N LEU A 135 6.06 -3.39 8.20
CA LEU A 135 5.12 -4.45 7.82
C LEU A 135 5.30 -5.65 8.75
N GLU A 136 4.20 -6.15 9.29
CA GLU A 136 4.18 -7.34 10.12
C GLU A 136 4.53 -8.62 9.33
N ALA A 137 4.94 -9.67 10.02
CA ALA A 137 5.19 -10.96 9.41
C ALA A 137 3.94 -11.51 8.68
N LYS A 138 4.15 -12.25 7.59
CA LYS A 138 3.04 -12.84 6.80
C LYS A 138 2.21 -13.76 7.70
N PRO A 139 0.88 -13.57 7.80
CA PRO A 139 0.03 -14.45 8.58
C PRO A 139 0.09 -15.90 8.05
N ALA A 140 0.09 -16.87 8.94
CA ALA A 140 0.00 -18.27 8.55
C ALA A 140 -1.35 -18.51 7.83
N GLY A 141 -1.32 -19.08 6.62
CA GLY A 141 -2.53 -19.42 5.86
C GLY A 141 -2.87 -18.51 4.68
N VAL A 142 -2.19 -17.37 4.51
CA VAL A 142 -2.32 -16.57 3.28
C VAL A 142 -1.44 -17.20 2.21
N GLN A 143 -2.05 -18.00 1.32
CA GLN A 143 -1.37 -18.52 0.14
C GLN A 143 -1.09 -17.40 -0.85
N ALA A 144 0.09 -17.40 -1.46
CA ALA A 144 0.35 -16.58 -2.61
C ALA A 144 -0.65 -16.97 -3.71
N SER A 145 -1.35 -15.98 -4.27
CA SER A 145 -2.23 -16.19 -5.42
C SER A 145 -1.36 -16.61 -6.60
N SER A 146 -1.11 -17.91 -6.73
CA SER A 146 -0.56 -18.47 -7.97
C SER A 146 -1.71 -18.54 -8.97
N SER A 147 -2.00 -17.43 -9.66
CA SER A 147 -2.79 -17.51 -10.88
C SER A 147 -1.96 -18.29 -11.90
N LYS A 148 -2.19 -19.59 -12.00
CA LYS A 148 -1.86 -20.34 -13.21
C LYS A 148 -2.68 -19.72 -14.32
N LEU A 149 -2.08 -18.84 -15.10
CA LEU A 149 -2.47 -18.59 -16.46
C LEU A 149 -2.12 -19.86 -17.24
N GLU A 150 -3.06 -20.77 -17.30
CA GLU A 150 -3.04 -21.79 -18.37
C GLU A 150 -3.37 -21.06 -19.68
N LEU A 151 -2.36 -21.00 -20.55
CA LEU A 151 -2.47 -20.58 -21.94
C LEU A 151 -3.17 -21.70 -22.73
#